data_13169bc035e3b276af1aaa6ce1911268
#
_entry.id   13169bc035e3b276af1aaa6ce1911268
#
_cell.length_a   1.000
_cell.length_b   1.000
_cell.length_c   1.000
_cell.angle_alpha   90.00
_cell.angle_beta   90.00
_cell.angle_gamma   90.00
#
_symmetry.space_group_name_H-M   'P 1'
#
loop_
_entity.id
_entity.type
_entity.pdbx_description
1 polymer ?
#
loop_
_entity_poly.entity_id
_entity_poly.type
_entity_poly.pdbx_seq_one_letter_code
_entity_poly.pdbx_strand_id
1 'polypeptide(L)'
;GAIAYLHKNLSKLQKNFIAGFHLTCIGDDGDFSMVESKYANSYSDEIAKKVLKKTKHKIYSFLECGSDERQYNFPGIDLPVVTLTRTKFAEFKEYHTSKDNLKIVSPKSLEESFSFVKDLFKRIEKTSKDFKVYSTTKCEPFLAKRNL
;
A
#
# COMPACT_ATOMS: atom_id res chain seq x y z
N GLY A 1 8.58 -10.59 -13.19
CA GLY A 1 7.52 -10.04 -12.36
C GLY A 1 7.69 -10.35 -10.88
N ALA A 2 6.66 -10.08 -10.07
CA ALA A 2 6.67 -10.16 -8.61
C ALA A 2 7.16 -11.51 -8.07
N ILE A 3 6.72 -12.62 -8.64
CA ILE A 3 7.12 -13.97 -8.18
C ILE A 3 8.63 -14.18 -8.25
N ALA A 4 9.27 -13.84 -9.37
CA ALA A 4 10.72 -13.97 -9.52
C ALA A 4 11.49 -13.06 -8.57
N TYR A 5 10.99 -11.83 -8.37
CA TYR A 5 11.56 -10.88 -7.44
C TYR A 5 11.46 -11.37 -5.98
N LEU A 6 10.31 -11.87 -5.58
CA LEU A 6 10.07 -12.45 -4.26
C LEU A 6 10.96 -13.68 -4.03
N HIS A 7 11.02 -14.60 -4.99
CA HIS A 7 11.90 -15.77 -4.87
C HIS A 7 13.35 -15.39 -4.55
N LYS A 8 13.85 -14.33 -5.19
CA LYS A 8 15.24 -13.88 -4.99
C LYS A 8 15.45 -13.09 -3.71
N ASN A 9 14.45 -12.34 -3.24
CA ASN A 9 14.63 -11.30 -2.23
C ASN A 9 13.80 -11.52 -0.94
N LEU A 10 13.04 -12.61 -0.82
CA LEU A 10 12.04 -12.80 0.24
C LEU A 10 12.62 -12.58 1.64
N SER A 11 13.70 -13.26 1.99
CA SER A 11 14.30 -13.16 3.32
C SER A 11 14.74 -11.73 3.67
N LYS A 12 15.27 -10.99 2.68
CA LYS A 12 15.64 -9.59 2.85
C LYS A 12 14.42 -8.70 3.02
N LEU A 13 13.37 -8.95 2.24
CA LEU A 13 12.11 -8.20 2.33
C LEU A 13 11.44 -8.43 3.67
N GLN A 14 11.24 -9.68 4.09
CA GLN A 14 10.60 -10.01 5.37
C GLN A 14 11.32 -9.39 6.56
N LYS A 15 12.65 -9.27 6.49
CA LYS A 15 13.46 -8.65 7.56
C LYS A 15 13.36 -7.12 7.60
N ASN A 16 13.20 -6.47 6.44
CA ASN A 16 13.34 -5.01 6.34
C ASN A 16 12.06 -4.31 5.84
N PHE A 17 10.95 -5.03 5.68
CA PHE A 17 9.72 -4.47 5.16
C PHE A 17 9.07 -3.54 6.18
N ILE A 18 8.79 -2.31 5.77
CA ILE A 18 8.09 -1.31 6.58
C ILE A 18 6.68 -1.11 6.05
N ALA A 19 6.57 -0.84 4.76
CA ALA A 19 5.29 -0.64 4.07
C ALA A 19 5.45 -1.00 2.59
N GLY A 20 4.37 -1.41 1.93
CA GLY A 20 4.37 -1.72 0.52
C GLY A 20 3.13 -1.17 -0.20
N PHE A 21 3.37 -0.56 -1.35
CA PHE A 21 2.33 0.01 -2.20
C PHE A 21 2.54 -0.44 -3.64
N HIS A 22 1.53 -1.08 -4.19
CA HIS A 22 1.47 -1.40 -5.61
C HIS A 22 0.71 -0.28 -6.33
N LEU A 23 1.36 0.38 -7.28
CA LEU A 23 0.78 1.49 -8.04
C LEU A 23 0.40 1.00 -9.44
N THR A 24 -0.87 1.10 -9.78
CA THR A 24 -1.38 0.75 -11.11
C THR A 24 -2.59 1.60 -11.46
N CYS A 25 -2.90 1.79 -12.75
CA CYS A 25 -4.05 2.58 -13.22
C CYS A 25 -4.15 3.96 -12.52
N ILE A 26 -3.05 4.71 -12.50
CA ILE A 26 -2.94 5.98 -11.75
C ILE A 26 -3.00 7.22 -12.65
N GLY A 27 -3.28 7.08 -13.94
CA GLY A 27 -3.22 8.17 -14.91
C GLY A 27 -4.56 8.66 -15.45
N ASP A 28 -5.65 7.96 -15.17
CA ASP A 28 -7.01 8.34 -15.59
C ASP A 28 -7.62 9.41 -14.67
N ASP A 29 -8.75 9.99 -15.09
CA ASP A 29 -9.42 11.08 -14.37
C ASP A 29 -10.40 10.58 -13.29
N GLY A 30 -10.41 9.28 -12.95
CA GLY A 30 -11.26 8.71 -11.91
C GLY A 30 -10.84 9.13 -10.49
N ASP A 31 -11.71 8.86 -9.52
CA ASP A 31 -11.39 9.05 -8.11
C ASP A 31 -10.29 8.08 -7.66
N PHE A 32 -9.53 8.44 -6.64
CA PHE A 32 -8.57 7.50 -6.05
C PHE A 32 -9.27 6.30 -5.44
N SER A 33 -8.61 5.16 -5.48
CA SER A 33 -9.07 3.97 -4.79
C SER A 33 -7.91 3.12 -4.28
N MET A 34 -8.20 2.23 -3.33
CA MET A 34 -7.25 1.26 -2.85
C MET A 34 -7.90 -0.12 -2.73
N VAL A 35 -7.10 -1.16 -2.95
CA VAL A 35 -7.40 -2.51 -2.49
C VAL A 35 -6.57 -2.78 -1.24
N GLU A 36 -7.24 -3.13 -0.16
CA GLU A 36 -6.61 -3.36 1.14
C GLU A 36 -5.63 -4.53 1.10
N SER A 37 -4.70 -4.58 2.06
CA SER A 37 -3.91 -5.77 2.31
C SER A 37 -4.79 -6.89 2.87
N LYS A 38 -4.26 -8.12 2.90
CA LYS A 38 -4.98 -9.34 3.33
C LYS A 38 -5.81 -9.20 4.63
N TYR A 39 -5.32 -8.47 5.59
CA TYR A 39 -5.97 -8.27 6.89
C TYR A 39 -6.53 -6.86 7.11
N ALA A 40 -6.37 -5.96 6.14
CA ALA A 40 -6.90 -4.59 6.13
C ALA A 40 -6.47 -3.69 7.33
N ASN A 41 -5.49 -4.10 8.11
CA ASN A 41 -5.02 -3.44 9.33
C ASN A 41 -3.50 -3.28 9.41
N SER A 42 -2.81 -3.46 8.30
CA SER A 42 -1.35 -3.29 8.24
C SER A 42 -0.96 -1.81 8.30
N TYR A 43 0.32 -1.56 8.57
CA TYR A 43 0.87 -0.20 8.49
C TYR A 43 0.70 0.42 7.10
N SER A 44 0.80 -0.39 6.03
CA SER A 44 0.51 0.05 4.66
C SER A 44 -0.93 0.53 4.51
N ASP A 45 -1.92 -0.22 5.05
CA ASP A 45 -3.33 0.17 5.05
C ASP A 45 -3.55 1.47 5.80
N GLU A 46 -2.97 1.60 6.99
CA GLU A 46 -3.12 2.77 7.84
C GLU A 46 -2.61 4.05 7.16
N ILE A 47 -1.41 3.99 6.58
CA ILE A 47 -0.81 5.12 5.86
C ILE A 47 -1.63 5.50 4.63
N ALA A 48 -2.02 4.52 3.81
CA ALA A 48 -2.82 4.75 2.61
C ALA A 48 -4.17 5.39 2.96
N LYS A 49 -4.89 4.85 3.93
CA LYS A 49 -6.17 5.39 4.41
C LYS A 49 -6.03 6.83 4.92
N LYS A 50 -4.94 7.15 5.64
CA LYS A 50 -4.68 8.52 6.13
C LYS A 50 -4.47 9.54 5.01
N VAL A 51 -3.84 9.14 3.90
CA VAL A 51 -3.65 10.03 2.75
C VAL A 51 -4.93 10.12 1.93
N LEU A 52 -5.61 9.02 1.68
CA LEU A 52 -6.87 8.96 0.94
C LEU A 52 -7.97 9.85 1.55
N LYS A 53 -8.02 9.99 2.88
CA LYS A 53 -9.00 10.86 3.57
C LYS A 53 -9.03 12.30 3.06
N LYS A 54 -8.00 12.76 2.37
CA LYS A 54 -7.92 14.12 1.80
C LYS A 54 -8.59 14.22 0.42
N THR A 55 -8.98 13.11 -0.16
CA THR A 55 -9.51 13.02 -1.52
C THR A 55 -10.82 12.24 -1.52
N LYS A 56 -11.62 12.41 -2.57
CA LYS A 56 -12.71 11.49 -2.84
C LYS A 56 -12.09 10.14 -3.24
N HIS A 57 -12.53 9.05 -2.62
CA HIS A 57 -11.92 7.75 -2.81
C HIS A 57 -12.87 6.58 -2.56
N LYS A 58 -12.46 5.40 -3.03
CA LYS A 58 -13.10 4.12 -2.73
C LYS A 58 -12.10 3.18 -2.07
N ILE A 59 -12.58 2.30 -1.21
CA ILE A 59 -11.79 1.24 -0.59
C ILE A 59 -12.43 -0.09 -0.93
N TYR A 60 -11.64 -1.01 -1.46
CA TYR A 60 -12.03 -2.35 -1.84
C TYR A 60 -11.37 -3.37 -0.91
N SER A 61 -12.10 -4.43 -0.58
CA SER A 61 -11.56 -5.55 0.18
C SER A 61 -10.42 -6.24 -0.57
N PHE A 62 -9.50 -6.88 0.15
CA PHE A 62 -8.48 -7.75 -0.43
C PHE A 62 -9.06 -8.86 -1.32
N LEU A 63 -10.28 -9.30 -1.07
CA LEU A 63 -10.95 -10.30 -1.92
C LEU A 63 -11.17 -9.83 -3.36
N GLU A 64 -11.07 -8.53 -3.61
CA GLU A 64 -11.13 -7.92 -4.93
C GLU A 64 -9.74 -7.66 -5.55
N CYS A 65 -8.69 -8.25 -4.98
CA CYS A 65 -7.33 -8.16 -5.51
C CYS A 65 -7.23 -8.83 -6.89
N GLY A 66 -6.35 -8.32 -7.74
CA GLY A 66 -6.23 -8.82 -9.11
C GLY A 66 -4.85 -8.62 -9.73
N SER A 67 -3.90 -8.04 -8.99
CA SER A 67 -2.58 -7.72 -9.50
C SER A 67 -1.46 -8.29 -8.62
N ASP A 68 -0.29 -7.69 -8.63
CA ASP A 68 0.91 -8.19 -7.96
C ASP A 68 0.78 -8.24 -6.42
N GLU A 69 -0.10 -7.43 -5.82
CA GLU A 69 -0.37 -7.46 -4.38
C GLU A 69 -0.75 -8.84 -3.87
N ARG A 70 -1.39 -9.67 -4.71
CA ARG A 70 -1.72 -11.07 -4.39
C ARG A 70 -0.51 -11.90 -4.03
N GLN A 71 0.61 -11.65 -4.73
CA GLN A 71 1.84 -12.42 -4.53
C GLN A 71 2.52 -12.01 -3.23
N TYR A 72 2.52 -10.71 -2.91
CA TYR A 72 3.12 -10.20 -1.68
C TYR A 72 2.31 -10.60 -0.44
N ASN A 73 0.99 -10.60 -0.52
CA ASN A 73 0.10 -11.00 0.58
C ASN A 73 -0.15 -12.52 0.65
N PHE A 74 0.51 -13.33 -0.21
CA PHE A 74 0.33 -14.78 -0.22
C PHE A 74 0.79 -15.41 1.11
N PRO A 75 0.08 -16.44 1.64
CA PRO A 75 0.50 -17.15 2.85
C PRO A 75 1.95 -17.64 2.79
N GLY A 76 2.74 -17.34 3.83
CA GLY A 76 4.17 -17.66 3.89
C GLY A 76 5.07 -16.56 3.32
N ILE A 77 4.55 -15.63 2.53
CA ILE A 77 5.22 -14.38 2.12
C ILE A 77 4.85 -13.28 3.10
N ASP A 78 3.55 -13.07 3.30
CA ASP A 78 2.94 -12.22 4.33
C ASP A 78 3.52 -10.78 4.39
N LEU A 79 3.81 -10.21 3.23
CA LEU A 79 4.21 -8.80 3.08
C LEU A 79 2.96 -7.98 2.75
N PRO A 80 2.43 -7.19 3.69
CA PRO A 80 1.16 -6.50 3.51
C PRO A 80 1.29 -5.31 2.55
N VAL A 81 1.19 -5.59 1.26
CA VAL A 81 1.16 -4.61 0.18
C VAL A 81 -0.28 -4.25 -0.14
N VAL A 82 -0.60 -2.97 -0.18
CA VAL A 82 -1.88 -2.44 -0.65
C VAL A 82 -1.77 -1.98 -2.09
N THR A 83 -2.82 -2.10 -2.88
CA THR A 83 -2.88 -1.50 -4.22
C THR A 83 -3.49 -0.11 -4.15
N LEU A 84 -2.86 0.83 -4.81
CA LEU A 84 -3.33 2.19 -4.98
C LEU A 84 -3.55 2.45 -6.47
N THR A 85 -4.72 2.95 -6.80
CA THR A 85 -5.15 3.19 -8.18
C THR A 85 -6.10 4.39 -8.21
N ARG A 86 -6.39 4.90 -9.38
CA ARG A 86 -7.56 5.76 -9.60
C ARG A 86 -8.75 4.86 -9.94
N THR A 87 -9.23 4.83 -11.17
CA THR A 87 -10.24 3.82 -11.50
C THR A 87 -9.63 2.43 -11.36
N LYS A 88 -10.25 1.59 -10.54
CA LYS A 88 -9.76 0.23 -10.29
C LYS A 88 -9.67 -0.55 -11.60
N PHE A 89 -8.64 -1.37 -11.74
CA PHE A 89 -8.50 -2.29 -12.86
C PHE A 89 -9.79 -3.10 -13.07
N ALA A 90 -10.11 -3.38 -14.33
CA ALA A 90 -11.34 -4.02 -14.78
C ALA A 90 -12.65 -3.21 -14.58
N GLU A 91 -12.60 -1.99 -14.03
CA GLU A 91 -13.80 -1.12 -13.91
C GLU A 91 -13.93 -0.12 -15.06
N PHE A 92 -12.92 0.01 -15.94
CA PHE A 92 -13.00 0.86 -17.13
C PHE A 92 -12.89 0.03 -18.40
N LYS A 93 -13.60 0.49 -19.44
CA LYS A 93 -13.83 -0.25 -20.69
C LYS A 93 -12.56 -0.53 -21.50
N GLU A 94 -11.58 0.33 -21.33
CA GLU A 94 -10.32 0.31 -22.07
C GLU A 94 -9.34 -0.70 -21.48
N TYR A 95 -9.54 -1.16 -20.23
CA TYR A 95 -8.62 -2.05 -19.52
C TYR A 95 -8.34 -3.33 -20.31
N HIS A 96 -7.06 -3.64 -20.50
CA HIS A 96 -6.56 -4.78 -21.27
C HIS A 96 -7.04 -4.85 -22.73
N THR A 97 -7.33 -3.70 -23.34
CA THR A 97 -7.68 -3.59 -24.75
C THR A 97 -6.72 -2.65 -25.47
N SER A 98 -6.76 -2.65 -26.82
CA SER A 98 -6.01 -1.69 -27.65
C SER A 98 -6.46 -0.22 -27.47
N LYS A 99 -7.57 0.01 -26.75
CA LYS A 99 -8.07 1.34 -26.40
C LYS A 99 -7.42 1.90 -25.15
N ASP A 100 -6.70 1.07 -24.37
CA ASP A 100 -5.88 1.52 -23.25
C ASP A 100 -4.62 2.21 -23.79
N ASN A 101 -4.73 3.48 -24.01
CA ASN A 101 -3.70 4.33 -24.62
C ASN A 101 -3.71 5.73 -23.99
N LEU A 102 -2.83 6.61 -24.43
CA LEU A 102 -2.64 7.95 -23.88
C LEU A 102 -3.88 8.87 -23.89
N LYS A 103 -4.98 8.49 -24.55
CA LYS A 103 -6.23 9.27 -24.53
C LYS A 103 -6.96 9.18 -23.19
N ILE A 104 -6.74 8.10 -22.43
CA ILE A 104 -7.33 7.92 -21.08
C ILE A 104 -6.43 8.42 -19.96
N VAL A 105 -5.23 8.87 -20.29
CA VAL A 105 -4.25 9.38 -19.32
C VAL A 105 -4.15 10.88 -19.45
N SER A 106 -4.30 11.62 -18.36
CA SER A 106 -4.14 13.06 -18.35
C SER A 106 -2.91 13.51 -17.57
N PRO A 107 -2.20 14.55 -18.01
CA PRO A 107 -1.09 15.15 -17.27
C PRO A 107 -1.51 15.58 -15.85
N LYS A 108 -2.71 16.14 -15.71
CA LYS A 108 -3.28 16.55 -14.42
C LYS A 108 -3.39 15.37 -13.46
N SER A 109 -3.97 14.26 -13.92
CA SER A 109 -4.16 13.07 -13.09
C SER A 109 -2.84 12.42 -12.69
N LEU A 110 -1.83 12.43 -13.56
CA LEU A 110 -0.49 11.99 -13.23
C LEU A 110 0.17 12.88 -12.18
N GLU A 111 0.03 14.21 -12.26
CA GLU A 111 0.54 15.14 -11.27
C GLU A 111 -0.13 14.98 -9.90
N GLU A 112 -1.45 14.82 -9.88
CA GLU A 112 -2.20 14.53 -8.66
C GLU A 112 -1.75 13.20 -8.04
N SER A 113 -1.57 12.16 -8.85
CA SER A 113 -1.09 10.85 -8.40
C SER A 113 0.35 10.90 -7.88
N PHE A 114 1.21 11.67 -8.53
CA PHE A 114 2.57 11.93 -8.03
C PHE A 114 2.55 12.63 -6.67
N SER A 115 1.72 13.65 -6.53
CA SER A 115 1.56 14.38 -5.26
C SER A 115 1.01 13.48 -4.16
N PHE A 116 0.07 12.60 -4.49
CA PHE A 116 -0.47 11.59 -3.58
C PHE A 116 0.63 10.62 -3.08
N VAL A 117 1.43 10.08 -4.00
CA VAL A 117 2.55 9.18 -3.66
C VAL A 117 3.61 9.91 -2.81
N LYS A 118 3.91 11.16 -3.14
CA LYS A 118 4.81 11.99 -2.33
C LYS A 118 4.31 12.18 -0.90
N ASP A 119 3.00 12.34 -0.71
CA ASP A 119 2.38 12.43 0.62
C ASP A 119 2.46 11.11 1.40
N LEU A 120 2.37 9.95 0.73
CA LEU A 120 2.62 8.64 1.34
C LEU A 120 4.04 8.55 1.92
N PHE A 121 5.05 8.88 1.12
CA PHE A 121 6.45 8.84 1.58
C PHE A 121 6.71 9.79 2.74
N LYS A 122 6.23 11.04 2.66
CA LYS A 122 6.34 11.99 3.77
C LYS A 122 5.72 11.47 5.07
N ARG A 123 4.60 10.74 4.98
CA ARG A 123 3.98 10.16 6.16
C ARG A 123 4.80 9.02 6.74
N ILE A 124 5.32 8.14 5.90
CA ILE A 124 6.20 7.05 6.33
C ILE A 124 7.41 7.62 7.07
N GLU A 125 8.09 8.61 6.49
CA GLU A 125 9.24 9.27 7.10
C GLU A 125 8.91 9.93 8.45
N LYS A 126 7.75 10.58 8.54
CA LYS A 126 7.31 11.20 9.79
C LYS A 126 6.99 10.16 10.86
N THR A 127 6.32 9.09 10.49
CA THR A 127 5.87 8.05 11.45
C THR A 127 6.97 7.07 11.82
N SER A 128 7.98 6.89 10.95
CA SER A 128 9.14 6.04 11.26
C SER A 128 10.01 6.59 12.39
N LYS A 129 9.80 7.85 12.80
CA LYS A 129 10.42 8.44 13.99
C LYS A 129 9.68 8.10 15.29
N ASP A 130 8.44 7.66 15.19
CA ASP A 130 7.61 7.24 16.32
C ASP A 130 7.73 5.72 16.47
N PHE A 131 8.72 5.24 17.22
CA PHE A 131 8.91 3.81 17.47
C PHE A 131 7.72 3.24 18.26
N LYS A 132 7.01 2.26 17.70
CA LYS A 132 6.13 1.40 18.48
C LYS A 132 7.02 0.37 19.20
N VAL A 133 7.14 0.48 20.49
CA VAL A 133 7.84 -0.51 21.32
C VAL A 133 6.82 -1.56 21.74
N TYR A 134 7.12 -2.83 21.45
CA TYR A 134 6.34 -3.95 21.96
C TYR A 134 7.08 -4.56 23.15
N SER A 135 6.41 -4.67 24.31
CA SER A 135 6.95 -5.41 25.43
C SER A 135 7.00 -6.90 25.09
N THR A 136 8.17 -7.50 25.21
CA THR A 136 8.35 -8.96 25.08
C THR A 136 8.12 -9.69 26.39
N THR A 137 7.90 -8.95 27.49
CA THR A 137 7.62 -9.52 28.81
C THR A 137 6.14 -9.86 28.92
N LYS A 138 5.84 -11.00 29.54
CA LYS A 138 4.44 -11.45 29.75
C LYS A 138 3.70 -10.65 30.82
N CYS A 139 4.42 -9.85 31.61
CA CYS A 139 3.89 -9.02 32.68
C CYS A 139 4.50 -7.62 32.59
N GLU A 140 3.79 -6.65 33.13
CA GLU A 140 4.29 -5.28 33.23
C GLU A 140 5.58 -5.25 34.05
N PRO A 141 6.73 -4.81 33.50
CA PRO A 141 7.95 -4.69 34.27
C PRO A 141 7.80 -3.49 35.24
N PHE A 142 8.12 -3.70 36.51
CA PHE A 142 8.15 -2.62 37.48
C PHE A 142 9.34 -1.69 37.23
N LEU A 143 9.15 -0.75 36.30
CA LEU A 143 10.21 0.11 35.77
C LEU A 143 10.76 1.08 36.81
N ALA A 144 9.92 1.58 37.71
CA ALA A 144 10.34 2.48 38.78
C ALA A 144 11.42 1.88 39.70
N LYS A 145 11.48 0.54 39.87
CA LYS A 145 12.56 -0.16 40.62
C LYS A 145 13.91 -0.08 39.91
N ARG A 146 13.92 0.27 38.64
CA ARG A 146 15.12 0.34 37.78
C ARG A 146 15.47 1.79 37.40
N ASN A 147 14.83 2.78 38.01
CA ASN A 147 14.96 4.21 37.69
C ASN A 147 14.73 4.53 36.21
N LEU A 148 13.79 3.84 35.55
CA LEU A 148 13.34 4.06 34.16
C LEU A 148 11.93 4.63 34.15
#